data_4c5842bbf8285140982bb892e9756a83
#
_entry.id   4c5842bbf8285140982bb892e9756a83
#
_cell.length_a   1.000
_cell.length_b   1.000
_cell.length_c   1.000
_cell.angle_alpha   90.00
_cell.angle_beta   90.00
_cell.angle_gamma   90.00
#
_symmetry.space_group_name_H-M   'P 1'
#
loop_
_entity.id
_entity.type
_entity.pdbx_description
1 polymer ?
#
loop_
_entity_poly.entity_id
_entity_poly.type
_entity_poly.pdbx_seq_one_letter_code
_entity_poly.pdbx_strand_id
1 'polypeptide(L)'
;MALKSKRQVITVYDKAIQMQKIFQKSKTMKISLIISTYNRPEALRLSLMSVKVQTRIPDEVIIADDGSKESTRKLIKDFATKFPCPLLHAWQEDKGFRLAESRNNALRMAHGAYIVFIDGDIIMERHFIADHERLAEKGYFVIGSRASLKDKLTLKLIKEKKINISFYTKGVRRKENALWLPFLTFWTKNLYHKRRFYGRGANMAMWFEDLHKVNGFDQELIGYGYEDFDLF
;
A
#
# COMPACT_ATOMS: atom_id res chain seq x y z
N MET A 1 -31.02 45.52 18.46
CA MET A 1 -29.72 45.46 17.75
C MET A 1 -29.52 44.05 17.27
N ALA A 2 -29.83 43.76 16.01
CA ALA A 2 -29.91 42.40 15.46
C ALA A 2 -28.59 42.04 14.76
N LEU A 3 -27.89 41.05 15.28
CA LEU A 3 -26.71 40.44 14.67
C LEU A 3 -27.14 39.63 13.42
N LYS A 4 -26.95 40.18 12.22
CA LYS A 4 -27.08 39.47 10.96
C LYS A 4 -25.93 38.46 10.83
N SER A 5 -26.22 37.18 11.02
CA SER A 5 -25.37 36.06 10.64
C SER A 5 -25.12 36.12 9.13
N LYS A 6 -23.90 36.45 8.71
CA LYS A 6 -23.47 36.29 7.32
C LYS A 6 -23.33 34.79 7.04
N ARG A 7 -24.36 34.18 6.45
CA ARG A 7 -24.22 32.88 5.81
C ARG A 7 -23.30 33.08 4.60
N GLN A 8 -22.09 32.54 4.65
CA GLN A 8 -21.27 32.42 3.46
C GLN A 8 -21.97 31.50 2.48
N VAL A 9 -22.44 32.06 1.37
CA VAL A 9 -22.93 31.31 0.23
C VAL A 9 -21.70 30.76 -0.49
N ILE A 10 -21.34 29.50 -0.21
CA ILE A 10 -20.31 28.80 -0.99
C ILE A 10 -20.93 28.52 -2.36
N THR A 11 -20.52 29.27 -3.36
CA THR A 11 -21.02 29.10 -4.74
C THR A 11 -20.53 27.77 -5.32
N VAL A 12 -21.30 27.24 -6.30
CA VAL A 12 -20.91 26.04 -7.07
C VAL A 12 -19.51 26.21 -7.68
N TYR A 13 -19.11 27.45 -7.96
CA TYR A 13 -17.80 27.82 -8.48
C TYR A 13 -16.67 27.55 -7.46
N ASP A 14 -16.87 27.86 -6.20
CA ASP A 14 -15.88 27.61 -5.14
C ASP A 14 -15.69 26.10 -4.91
N LYS A 15 -16.76 25.30 -5.02
CA LYS A 15 -16.69 23.84 -4.99
C LYS A 15 -15.94 23.28 -6.18
N ALA A 16 -16.15 23.81 -7.38
CA ALA A 16 -15.44 23.39 -8.58
C ALA A 16 -13.95 23.73 -8.49
N ILE A 17 -13.58 24.92 -7.97
CA ILE A 17 -12.19 25.30 -7.74
C ILE A 17 -11.54 24.44 -6.65
N GLN A 18 -12.25 24.11 -5.57
CA GLN A 18 -11.76 23.17 -4.56
C GLN A 18 -11.58 21.76 -5.14
N MET A 19 -12.52 21.28 -5.94
CA MET A 19 -12.38 20.00 -6.65
C MET A 19 -11.23 20.03 -7.65
N GLN A 20 -11.03 21.10 -8.42
CA GLN A 20 -9.87 21.25 -9.30
C GLN A 20 -8.55 21.32 -8.54
N LYS A 21 -8.49 22.00 -7.38
CA LYS A 21 -7.30 22.00 -6.51
C LYS A 21 -7.03 20.62 -5.92
N ILE A 22 -8.05 19.85 -5.57
CA ILE A 22 -7.91 18.46 -5.14
C ILE A 22 -7.41 17.59 -6.31
N PHE A 23 -7.96 17.75 -7.51
CA PHE A 23 -7.51 17.05 -8.72
C PHE A 23 -6.10 17.46 -9.17
N GLN A 24 -5.71 18.75 -9.05
CA GLN A 24 -4.34 19.20 -9.34
C GLN A 24 -3.34 18.74 -8.29
N LYS A 25 -3.74 18.63 -7.00
CA LYS A 25 -2.88 18.10 -5.94
C LYS A 25 -2.56 16.61 -6.13
N SER A 26 -3.50 15.84 -6.73
CA SER A 26 -3.29 14.41 -7.03
C SER A 26 -2.29 14.17 -8.16
N LYS A 27 -2.12 15.13 -9.08
CA LYS A 27 -1.29 14.97 -10.28
C LYS A 27 0.22 15.15 -10.04
N THR A 28 0.64 15.54 -8.84
CA THR A 28 2.04 15.88 -8.51
C THR A 28 2.68 14.99 -7.45
N MET A 29 1.92 14.17 -6.72
CA MET A 29 2.46 13.32 -5.67
C MET A 29 3.02 12.02 -6.26
N LYS A 30 4.32 11.83 -6.19
CA LYS A 30 4.96 10.57 -6.56
C LYS A 30 4.77 9.53 -5.45
N ILE A 31 4.37 8.32 -5.83
CA ILE A 31 4.12 7.19 -4.94
C ILE A 31 5.08 6.06 -5.26
N SER A 32 5.87 5.65 -4.27
CA SER A 32 6.64 4.40 -4.31
C SER A 32 5.86 3.30 -3.61
N LEU A 33 5.62 2.19 -4.31
CA LEU A 33 5.05 0.98 -3.74
C LEU A 33 6.19 0.02 -3.36
N ILE A 34 6.33 -0.29 -2.08
CA ILE A 34 7.31 -1.26 -1.58
C ILE A 34 6.58 -2.57 -1.26
N ILE A 35 7.04 -3.68 -1.87
CA ILE A 35 6.46 -5.02 -1.72
C ILE A 35 7.49 -5.91 -1.04
N SER A 36 7.20 -6.35 0.19
CA SER A 36 8.10 -7.25 0.94
C SER A 36 7.93 -8.70 0.48
N THR A 37 9.03 -9.43 0.29
CA THR A 37 8.97 -10.84 -0.13
C THR A 37 10.11 -11.67 0.47
N TYR A 38 9.84 -12.97 0.66
CA TYR A 38 10.84 -13.98 0.99
C TYR A 38 10.39 -15.34 0.46
N ASN A 39 11.11 -15.89 -0.52
CA ASN A 39 10.95 -17.25 -1.08
C ASN A 39 9.50 -17.65 -1.49
N ARG A 40 8.67 -16.69 -1.95
CA ARG A 40 7.28 -16.93 -2.39
C ARG A 40 6.99 -16.34 -3.78
N PRO A 41 7.72 -16.75 -4.84
CA PRO A 41 7.59 -16.14 -6.16
C PRO A 41 6.18 -16.28 -6.76
N GLU A 42 5.43 -17.35 -6.44
CA GLU A 42 4.08 -17.55 -6.96
C GLU A 42 3.08 -16.51 -6.37
N ALA A 43 3.20 -16.21 -5.07
CA ALA A 43 2.38 -15.19 -4.42
C ALA A 43 2.77 -13.79 -4.93
N LEU A 44 4.07 -13.49 -4.98
CA LEU A 44 4.59 -12.23 -5.53
C LEU A 44 4.12 -12.00 -6.97
N ARG A 45 4.02 -13.05 -7.79
CA ARG A 45 3.46 -12.96 -9.14
C ARG A 45 2.06 -12.37 -9.13
N LEU A 46 1.17 -12.83 -8.25
CA LEU A 46 -0.20 -12.32 -8.17
C LEU A 46 -0.23 -10.87 -7.69
N SER A 47 0.63 -10.53 -6.73
CA SER A 47 0.82 -9.16 -6.27
C SER A 47 1.23 -8.23 -7.42
N LEU A 48 2.26 -8.59 -8.19
CA LEU A 48 2.73 -7.83 -9.35
C LEU A 48 1.68 -7.72 -10.45
N MET A 49 0.91 -8.79 -10.69
CA MET A 49 -0.22 -8.74 -11.62
C MET A 49 -1.29 -7.75 -11.16
N SER A 50 -1.54 -7.62 -9.87
CA SER A 50 -2.53 -6.68 -9.33
C SER A 50 -2.07 -5.21 -9.44
N VAL A 51 -0.76 -4.94 -9.49
CA VAL A 51 -0.24 -3.60 -9.83
C VAL A 51 -0.63 -3.20 -11.26
N LYS A 52 -0.54 -4.13 -12.21
CA LYS A 52 -0.78 -3.84 -13.64
C LYS A 52 -2.23 -3.43 -13.95
N VAL A 53 -3.16 -3.71 -13.05
CA VAL A 53 -4.59 -3.40 -13.24
C VAL A 53 -5.08 -2.27 -12.34
N GLN A 54 -4.18 -1.58 -11.65
CA GLN A 54 -4.52 -0.43 -10.84
C GLN A 54 -5.06 0.73 -11.69
N THR A 55 -6.08 1.42 -11.20
CA THR A 55 -6.62 2.64 -11.85
C THR A 55 -5.64 3.82 -11.78
N ARG A 56 -4.77 3.83 -10.77
CA ARG A 56 -3.61 4.69 -10.59
C ARG A 56 -2.39 3.78 -10.46
N ILE A 57 -1.54 3.73 -11.48
CA ILE A 57 -0.27 2.99 -11.41
C ILE A 57 0.68 3.75 -10.47
N PRO A 58 1.39 3.09 -9.52
CA PRO A 58 2.42 3.75 -8.72
C PRO A 58 3.53 4.28 -9.62
N ASP A 59 4.26 5.30 -9.18
CA ASP A 59 5.35 5.87 -9.99
C ASP A 59 6.56 4.93 -10.08
N GLU A 60 6.70 4.06 -9.10
CA GLU A 60 7.68 2.95 -9.09
C GLU A 60 7.22 1.84 -8.14
N VAL A 61 7.74 0.64 -8.35
CA VAL A 61 7.60 -0.51 -7.45
C VAL A 61 8.98 -0.99 -7.05
N ILE A 62 9.19 -1.21 -5.75
CA ILE A 62 10.45 -1.70 -5.21
C ILE A 62 10.16 -2.98 -4.43
N ILE A 63 10.79 -4.08 -4.82
CA ILE A 63 10.68 -5.34 -4.11
C ILE A 63 11.71 -5.37 -2.99
N ALA A 64 11.24 -5.33 -1.76
CA ALA A 64 12.02 -5.53 -0.55
C ALA A 64 12.18 -7.05 -0.32
N ASP A 65 13.31 -7.59 -0.73
CA ASP A 65 13.55 -9.04 -0.76
C ASP A 65 14.53 -9.44 0.33
N ASP A 66 14.03 -10.20 1.31
CA ASP A 66 14.76 -10.63 2.49
C ASP A 66 15.60 -11.92 2.26
N GLY A 67 16.26 -12.00 1.11
CA GLY A 67 17.17 -13.09 0.79
C GLY A 67 16.55 -14.25 0.01
N SER A 68 15.57 -13.96 -0.85
CA SER A 68 14.99 -15.00 -1.70
C SER A 68 15.99 -15.63 -2.67
N LYS A 69 15.67 -16.87 -3.06
CA LYS A 69 16.41 -17.66 -4.04
C LYS A 69 16.21 -17.11 -5.47
N GLU A 70 16.99 -17.66 -6.39
CA GLU A 70 17.05 -17.24 -7.81
C GLU A 70 15.69 -17.26 -8.51
N SER A 71 14.75 -18.13 -8.11
CA SER A 71 13.39 -18.17 -8.68
C SER A 71 12.62 -16.86 -8.52
N THR A 72 12.80 -16.16 -7.38
CA THR A 72 12.19 -14.84 -7.14
C THR A 72 12.87 -13.77 -7.99
N ARG A 73 14.20 -13.77 -8.05
CA ARG A 73 14.97 -12.85 -8.89
C ARG A 73 14.59 -12.96 -10.35
N LYS A 74 14.51 -14.19 -10.88
CA LYS A 74 14.08 -14.45 -12.25
C LYS A 74 12.67 -13.92 -12.50
N LEU A 75 11.72 -14.17 -11.58
CA LEU A 75 10.37 -13.64 -11.69
C LEU A 75 10.37 -12.11 -11.82
N ILE A 76 11.08 -11.41 -10.94
CA ILE A 76 11.15 -9.94 -10.94
C ILE A 76 11.73 -9.43 -12.26
N LYS A 77 12.83 -10.03 -12.74
CA LYS A 77 13.47 -9.69 -14.01
C LYS A 77 12.51 -9.87 -15.19
N ASP A 78 11.77 -11.00 -15.23
CA ASP A 78 10.79 -11.27 -16.28
C ASP A 78 9.65 -10.24 -16.30
N PHE A 79 9.18 -9.82 -15.10
CA PHE A 79 8.16 -8.78 -14.99
C PHE A 79 8.66 -7.40 -15.40
N ALA A 80 9.90 -7.04 -15.05
CA ALA A 80 10.47 -5.71 -15.30
C ALA A 80 10.46 -5.34 -16.80
N THR A 81 10.57 -6.31 -17.70
CA THR A 81 10.62 -6.07 -19.15
C THR A 81 9.35 -5.42 -19.72
N LYS A 82 8.19 -5.65 -19.11
CA LYS A 82 6.86 -5.18 -19.56
C LYS A 82 6.01 -4.68 -18.40
N PHE A 83 6.65 -4.08 -17.41
CA PHE A 83 5.95 -3.53 -16.25
C PHE A 83 5.52 -2.08 -16.53
N PRO A 84 4.37 -1.61 -15.99
CA PRO A 84 3.83 -0.29 -16.33
C PRO A 84 4.59 0.90 -15.72
N CYS A 85 5.52 0.64 -14.79
CA CYS A 85 6.39 1.62 -14.15
C CYS A 85 7.75 0.96 -13.83
N PRO A 86 8.77 1.69 -13.39
CA PRO A 86 10.03 1.11 -12.92
C PRO A 86 9.78 0.05 -11.86
N LEU A 87 10.34 -1.14 -12.04
CA LEU A 87 10.31 -2.26 -11.08
C LEU A 87 11.75 -2.52 -10.61
N LEU A 88 12.02 -2.15 -9.37
CA LEU A 88 13.33 -2.25 -8.74
C LEU A 88 13.38 -3.45 -7.79
N HIS A 89 14.58 -3.98 -7.54
CA HIS A 89 14.79 -5.14 -6.67
C HIS A 89 15.86 -4.81 -5.62
N ALA A 90 15.44 -4.59 -4.40
CA ALA A 90 16.28 -4.42 -3.22
C ALA A 90 16.44 -5.79 -2.53
N TRP A 91 17.46 -6.53 -2.93
CA TRP A 91 17.78 -7.85 -2.37
C TRP A 91 18.86 -7.72 -1.31
N GLN A 92 18.77 -8.52 -0.26
CA GLN A 92 19.82 -8.72 0.75
C GLN A 92 20.13 -10.20 0.92
N GLU A 93 21.27 -10.52 1.54
CA GLU A 93 21.66 -11.90 1.84
C GLU A 93 20.69 -12.51 2.88
N ASP A 94 20.35 -13.80 2.70
CA ASP A 94 19.52 -14.55 3.66
C ASP A 94 20.32 -14.81 4.96
N LYS A 95 19.99 -14.08 5.99
CA LYS A 95 20.54 -14.22 7.36
C LYS A 95 19.42 -14.38 8.39
N GLY A 96 18.33 -15.05 8.01
CA GLY A 96 17.12 -15.19 8.80
C GLY A 96 16.14 -14.03 8.58
N PHE A 97 15.12 -13.93 9.41
CA PHE A 97 14.04 -12.96 9.25
C PHE A 97 14.52 -11.54 9.58
N ARG A 98 14.70 -10.69 8.56
CA ARG A 98 15.18 -9.30 8.69
C ARG A 98 14.33 -8.34 7.85
N LEU A 99 13.02 -8.42 8.04
CA LEU A 99 12.04 -7.64 7.27
C LEU A 99 12.26 -6.11 7.39
N ALA A 100 12.61 -5.62 8.60
CA ALA A 100 12.90 -4.20 8.84
C ALA A 100 14.07 -3.71 7.96
N GLU A 101 15.18 -4.48 7.94
CA GLU A 101 16.34 -4.15 7.10
C GLU A 101 16.00 -4.19 5.60
N SER A 102 15.26 -5.22 5.17
CA SER A 102 14.82 -5.35 3.78
C SER A 102 13.94 -4.16 3.34
N ARG A 103 13.00 -3.72 4.19
CA ARG A 103 12.18 -2.53 3.94
C ARG A 103 13.03 -1.25 3.90
N ASN A 104 14.01 -1.09 4.80
CA ASN A 104 14.92 0.04 4.79
C ASN A 104 15.80 0.06 3.53
N ASN A 105 16.25 -1.11 3.06
CA ASN A 105 16.99 -1.22 1.81
C ASN A 105 16.14 -0.75 0.62
N ALA A 106 14.88 -1.15 0.57
CA ALA A 106 13.94 -0.69 -0.46
C ALA A 106 13.64 0.81 -0.30
N LEU A 107 13.47 1.31 0.93
CA LEU A 107 13.22 2.72 1.21
C LEU A 107 14.35 3.63 0.73
N ARG A 108 15.61 3.19 0.84
CA ARG A 108 16.78 3.91 0.31
C ARG A 108 16.78 4.05 -1.22
N MET A 109 16.05 3.19 -1.92
CA MET A 109 15.90 3.24 -3.38
C MET A 109 14.66 4.02 -3.81
N ALA A 110 13.79 4.41 -2.88
CA ALA A 110 12.52 5.06 -3.18
C ALA A 110 12.71 6.55 -3.53
N HIS A 111 11.97 7.01 -4.55
CA HIS A 111 11.97 8.40 -5.01
C HIS A 111 10.59 9.07 -4.83
N GLY A 112 9.60 8.33 -4.37
CA GLY A 112 8.26 8.83 -4.09
C GLY A 112 8.22 9.68 -2.82
N ALA A 113 7.42 10.74 -2.83
CA ALA A 113 7.15 11.53 -1.63
C ALA A 113 6.22 10.79 -0.65
N TYR A 114 5.47 9.82 -1.13
CA TYR A 114 4.57 8.98 -0.35
C TYR A 114 4.88 7.51 -0.58
N ILE A 115 5.07 6.78 0.50
CA ILE A 115 5.49 5.38 0.47
C ILE A 115 4.33 4.50 0.89
N VAL A 116 4.02 3.49 0.08
CA VAL A 116 3.02 2.47 0.37
C VAL A 116 3.74 1.14 0.56
N PHE A 117 3.52 0.46 1.69
CA PHE A 117 4.08 -0.85 1.99
C PHE A 117 2.99 -1.91 1.93
N ILE A 118 3.30 -3.03 1.28
CA ILE A 118 2.46 -4.24 1.30
C ILE A 118 3.32 -5.50 1.44
N ASP A 119 2.71 -6.57 1.93
CA ASP A 119 3.32 -7.90 1.86
C ASP A 119 3.18 -8.50 0.45
N GLY A 120 4.15 -9.32 0.04
CA GLY A 120 4.24 -9.92 -1.29
C GLY A 120 3.17 -10.96 -1.61
N ASP A 121 2.26 -11.25 -0.68
CA ASP A 121 1.11 -12.13 -0.89
C ASP A 121 -0.24 -11.37 -0.94
N ILE A 122 -0.19 -10.05 -1.05
CA ILE A 122 -1.38 -9.21 -1.18
C ILE A 122 -1.77 -9.07 -2.65
N ILE A 123 -3.01 -9.43 -2.99
CA ILE A 123 -3.65 -9.07 -4.24
C ILE A 123 -4.44 -7.79 -4.00
N MET A 124 -3.96 -6.69 -4.58
CA MET A 124 -4.57 -5.37 -4.38
C MET A 124 -5.89 -5.24 -5.13
N GLU A 125 -6.86 -4.58 -4.52
CA GLU A 125 -8.05 -4.10 -5.22
C GLU A 125 -7.64 -3.02 -6.24
N ARG A 126 -8.37 -2.90 -7.34
CA ARG A 126 -8.00 -2.05 -8.49
C ARG A 126 -7.86 -0.55 -8.18
N HIS A 127 -8.46 -0.05 -7.12
CA HIS A 127 -8.38 1.35 -6.69
C HIS A 127 -7.39 1.57 -5.54
N PHE A 128 -6.67 0.54 -5.12
CA PHE A 128 -5.82 0.54 -3.94
C PHE A 128 -4.84 1.72 -3.91
N ILE A 129 -4.08 1.95 -4.98
CA ILE A 129 -3.12 3.07 -5.06
C ILE A 129 -3.84 4.42 -5.12
N ALA A 130 -4.94 4.51 -5.87
CA ALA A 130 -5.77 5.72 -5.93
C ALA A 130 -6.39 6.08 -4.57
N ASP A 131 -6.77 5.07 -3.78
CA ASP A 131 -7.31 5.28 -2.44
C ASP A 131 -6.24 5.77 -1.46
N HIS A 132 -5.02 5.20 -1.53
CA HIS A 132 -3.88 5.70 -0.75
C HIS A 132 -3.54 7.14 -1.12
N GLU A 133 -3.50 7.48 -2.42
CA GLU A 133 -3.28 8.85 -2.88
C GLU A 133 -4.34 9.81 -2.34
N ARG A 134 -5.60 9.42 -2.37
CA ARG A 134 -6.73 10.22 -1.88
C ARG A 134 -6.70 10.44 -0.37
N LEU A 135 -6.22 9.45 0.38
CA LEU A 135 -6.16 9.47 1.85
C LEU A 135 -4.87 10.11 2.38
N ALA A 136 -3.87 10.33 1.53
CA ALA A 136 -2.60 10.91 1.91
C ALA A 136 -2.78 12.33 2.46
N GLU A 137 -2.49 12.51 3.74
CA GLU A 137 -2.55 13.78 4.45
C GLU A 137 -1.27 13.97 5.26
N LYS A 138 -0.69 15.16 5.23
CA LYS A 138 0.56 15.46 5.98
C LYS A 138 0.35 15.33 7.48
N GLY A 139 1.32 14.66 8.14
CA GLY A 139 1.23 14.36 9.58
C GLY A 139 0.35 13.15 9.92
N TYR A 140 -0.12 12.40 8.91
CA TYR A 140 -0.91 11.20 9.09
C TYR A 140 -0.33 10.05 8.29
N PHE A 141 -0.46 8.85 8.84
CA PHE A 141 -0.23 7.59 8.13
C PHE A 141 -1.56 6.87 7.86
N VAL A 142 -1.57 6.01 6.87
CA VAL A 142 -2.75 5.22 6.50
C VAL A 142 -2.46 3.75 6.78
N ILE A 143 -3.38 3.10 7.50
CA ILE A 143 -3.38 1.64 7.67
C ILE A 143 -4.63 1.10 6.97
N GLY A 144 -4.41 0.18 6.04
CA GLY A 144 -5.49 -0.47 5.31
C GLY A 144 -5.86 -1.83 5.93
N SER A 145 -7.08 -2.27 5.62
CA SER A 145 -7.57 -3.60 5.98
C SER A 145 -7.23 -4.63 4.91
N ARG A 146 -7.38 -5.91 5.24
CA ARG A 146 -7.23 -7.03 4.29
C ARG A 146 -8.29 -8.11 4.53
N ALA A 147 -8.82 -8.68 3.46
CA ALA A 147 -9.53 -9.93 3.48
C ALA A 147 -8.52 -11.10 3.43
N SER A 148 -8.86 -12.23 4.00
CA SER A 148 -8.00 -13.42 3.97
C SER A 148 -8.60 -14.47 3.02
N LEU A 149 -7.74 -15.17 2.31
CA LEU A 149 -8.14 -16.27 1.43
C LEU A 149 -7.92 -17.61 2.14
N LYS A 150 -8.85 -18.58 1.95
CA LYS A 150 -8.61 -19.95 2.37
C LYS A 150 -7.60 -20.62 1.46
N ASP A 151 -6.81 -21.56 1.98
CA ASP A 151 -5.72 -22.24 1.28
C ASP A 151 -6.15 -22.81 -0.10
N LYS A 152 -7.30 -23.48 -0.16
CA LYS A 152 -7.85 -24.04 -1.41
C LYS A 152 -8.05 -22.97 -2.48
N LEU A 153 -8.51 -21.77 -2.10
CA LEU A 153 -8.68 -20.65 -3.04
C LEU A 153 -7.32 -20.06 -3.43
N THR A 154 -6.43 -19.88 -2.46
CA THR A 154 -5.06 -19.39 -2.71
C THR A 154 -4.33 -20.28 -3.71
N LEU A 155 -4.30 -21.59 -3.50
CA LEU A 155 -3.68 -22.56 -4.42
C LEU A 155 -4.30 -22.51 -5.82
N LYS A 156 -5.64 -22.37 -5.90
CA LYS A 156 -6.33 -22.22 -7.18
C LYS A 156 -5.89 -20.97 -7.92
N LEU A 157 -5.87 -19.80 -7.25
CA LEU A 157 -5.47 -18.53 -7.87
C LEU A 157 -4.01 -18.56 -8.34
N ILE A 158 -3.11 -19.14 -7.55
CA ILE A 158 -1.70 -19.34 -7.92
C ILE A 158 -1.59 -20.21 -9.18
N LYS A 159 -2.26 -21.38 -9.19
CA LYS A 159 -2.24 -22.30 -10.33
C LYS A 159 -2.80 -21.67 -11.61
N GLU A 160 -3.91 -20.97 -11.49
CA GLU A 160 -4.59 -20.35 -12.63
C GLU A 160 -4.00 -18.97 -13.00
N LYS A 161 -3.07 -18.42 -12.18
CA LYS A 161 -2.51 -17.07 -12.31
C LYS A 161 -3.61 -16.03 -12.47
N LYS A 162 -4.63 -16.09 -11.60
CA LYS A 162 -5.77 -15.18 -11.60
C LYS A 162 -5.78 -14.28 -10.38
N ILE A 163 -6.17 -13.04 -10.58
CA ILE A 163 -6.28 -12.00 -9.51
C ILE A 163 -7.72 -11.52 -9.32
N ASN A 164 -8.67 -11.98 -10.15
CA ASN A 164 -10.06 -11.55 -10.06
C ASN A 164 -10.75 -12.25 -8.88
N ILE A 165 -10.90 -11.50 -7.79
CA ILE A 165 -11.58 -11.92 -6.56
C ILE A 165 -12.72 -10.94 -6.33
N SER A 166 -13.95 -11.45 -6.21
CA SER A 166 -15.11 -10.66 -5.86
C SER A 166 -15.58 -10.95 -4.43
N PHE A 167 -16.41 -10.08 -3.90
CA PHE A 167 -17.07 -10.27 -2.61
C PHE A 167 -17.81 -11.63 -2.53
N TYR A 168 -18.37 -12.11 -3.63
CA TYR A 168 -19.10 -13.39 -3.70
C TYR A 168 -18.18 -14.59 -3.84
N THR A 169 -16.87 -14.43 -4.04
CA THR A 169 -15.94 -15.54 -4.23
C THR A 169 -15.94 -16.46 -3.00
N LYS A 170 -16.27 -17.74 -3.20
CA LYS A 170 -16.25 -18.74 -2.14
C LYS A 170 -14.80 -18.96 -1.66
N GLY A 171 -14.58 -18.86 -0.34
CA GLY A 171 -13.25 -19.04 0.25
C GLY A 171 -12.57 -17.72 0.69
N VAL A 172 -13.21 -16.57 0.48
CA VAL A 172 -12.79 -15.30 1.09
C VAL A 172 -13.33 -15.22 2.51
N ARG A 173 -12.47 -14.88 3.48
CA ARG A 173 -12.79 -14.57 4.87
C ARG A 173 -12.70 -13.06 5.10
N ARG A 174 -13.44 -12.52 6.08
CA ARG A 174 -13.52 -11.08 6.35
C ARG A 174 -13.87 -10.29 5.09
N LYS A 175 -14.94 -10.72 4.45
CA LYS A 175 -15.39 -10.17 3.16
C LYS A 175 -15.70 -8.68 3.23
N GLU A 176 -16.10 -8.17 4.40
CA GLU A 176 -16.30 -6.76 4.67
C GLU A 176 -15.07 -5.90 4.33
N ASN A 177 -13.88 -6.45 4.52
CA ASN A 177 -12.61 -5.78 4.19
C ASN A 177 -12.28 -5.80 2.68
N ALA A 178 -13.03 -6.55 1.88
CA ALA A 178 -12.89 -6.59 0.42
C ALA A 178 -13.92 -5.70 -0.30
N LEU A 179 -14.78 -5.01 0.45
CA LEU A 179 -15.75 -4.08 -0.12
C LEU A 179 -15.09 -2.73 -0.37
N TRP A 180 -15.15 -2.27 -1.61
CA TRP A 180 -14.77 -0.91 -1.95
C TRP A 180 -15.95 0.03 -1.75
N LEU A 181 -15.91 0.79 -0.64
CA LEU A 181 -16.96 1.71 -0.21
C LEU A 181 -16.38 3.11 0.06
N PRO A 182 -16.04 3.86 -1.01
CA PRO A 182 -15.30 5.13 -0.89
C PRO A 182 -16.04 6.19 -0.05
N PHE A 183 -17.37 6.15 0.00
CA PHE A 183 -18.16 7.07 0.83
C PHE A 183 -18.01 6.78 2.33
N LEU A 184 -17.92 5.51 2.72
CA LEU A 184 -17.73 5.12 4.13
C LEU A 184 -16.35 5.51 4.65
N THR A 185 -15.34 5.53 3.79
CA THR A 185 -13.97 5.92 4.18
C THR A 185 -13.93 7.35 4.71
N PHE A 186 -14.73 8.25 4.14
CA PHE A 186 -14.83 9.64 4.60
C PHE A 186 -15.41 9.73 6.02
N TRP A 187 -16.41 8.92 6.34
CA TRP A 187 -17.06 8.90 7.67
C TRP A 187 -16.19 8.16 8.71
N THR A 188 -15.51 7.09 8.32
CA THR A 188 -14.69 6.30 9.23
C THR A 188 -13.36 6.99 9.56
N LYS A 189 -12.82 7.83 8.68
CA LYS A 189 -11.61 8.63 8.93
C LYS A 189 -11.70 9.36 10.28
N ASN A 190 -12.83 9.98 10.59
CA ASN A 190 -13.02 10.74 11.82
C ASN A 190 -13.31 9.88 13.06
N LEU A 191 -13.83 8.67 12.89
CA LEU A 191 -14.14 7.76 14.00
C LEU A 191 -12.89 7.09 14.58
N TYR A 192 -11.85 6.91 13.77
CA TYR A 192 -10.65 6.18 14.15
C TYR A 192 -9.48 7.07 14.62
N HIS A 193 -9.60 8.37 14.54
CA HIS A 193 -8.56 9.35 14.94
C HIS A 193 -8.05 9.22 16.38
N LYS A 194 -8.83 8.64 17.28
CA LYS A 194 -8.51 8.55 18.74
C LYS A 194 -8.03 7.17 19.19
N ARG A 195 -7.97 6.17 18.32
CA ARG A 195 -7.53 4.83 18.70
C ARG A 195 -6.08 4.62 18.31
N ARG A 196 -5.24 4.24 19.28
CA ARG A 196 -3.93 3.66 18.98
C ARG A 196 -4.16 2.36 18.21
N PHE A 197 -4.05 2.39 16.89
CA PHE A 197 -4.08 1.19 16.08
C PHE A 197 -2.67 0.61 16.07
N TYR A 198 -2.62 -0.67 16.36
CA TYR A 198 -1.43 -1.45 16.10
C TYR A 198 -1.23 -1.51 14.58
N GLY A 199 -0.12 -0.95 14.10
CA GLY A 199 0.26 -1.01 12.70
C GLY A 199 0.27 -2.46 12.20
N ARG A 200 -0.15 -2.67 10.97
CA ARG A 200 0.01 -3.96 10.29
C ARG A 200 0.75 -3.69 9.00
N GLY A 201 2.03 -4.05 8.95
CA GLY A 201 2.92 -3.83 7.82
C GLY A 201 2.44 -4.39 6.48
N ALA A 202 1.41 -5.24 6.54
CA ALA A 202 0.81 -5.81 5.35
C ALA A 202 0.08 -4.81 4.44
N ASN A 203 -0.30 -3.63 4.94
CA ASN A 203 -0.95 -2.55 4.21
C ASN A 203 -0.85 -1.26 5.00
N MET A 204 0.19 -0.49 4.77
CA MET A 204 0.39 0.80 5.41
C MET A 204 1.01 1.80 4.45
N ALA A 205 0.77 3.09 4.68
CA ALA A 205 1.37 4.14 3.88
C ALA A 205 1.61 5.40 4.70
N MET A 206 2.69 6.11 4.37
CA MET A 206 3.08 7.34 5.05
C MET A 206 3.99 8.19 4.17
N TRP A 207 4.24 9.41 4.60
CA TRP A 207 5.14 10.31 3.90
C TRP A 207 6.59 9.89 4.08
N PHE A 208 7.37 9.96 3.00
CA PHE A 208 8.80 9.65 3.03
C PHE A 208 9.55 10.51 4.06
N GLU A 209 9.20 11.79 4.15
CA GLU A 209 9.82 12.72 5.12
C GLU A 209 9.59 12.30 6.58
N ASP A 210 8.44 11.67 6.91
CA ASP A 210 8.15 11.21 8.26
C ASP A 210 8.93 9.93 8.56
N LEU A 211 9.04 9.00 7.60
CA LEU A 211 9.93 7.83 7.69
C LEU A 211 11.39 8.25 7.90
N HIS A 212 11.83 9.29 7.19
CA HIS A 212 13.19 9.80 7.32
C HIS A 212 13.46 10.40 8.71
N LYS A 213 12.49 11.12 9.30
CA LYS A 213 12.62 11.70 10.65
C LYS A 213 12.81 10.65 11.75
N VAL A 214 12.17 9.48 11.60
CA VAL A 214 12.29 8.36 12.54
C VAL A 214 13.36 7.34 12.14
N ASN A 215 14.16 7.65 11.10
CA ASN A 215 15.22 6.79 10.58
C ASN A 215 14.75 5.43 10.04
N GLY A 216 13.49 5.35 9.56
CA GLY A 216 12.89 4.14 9.01
C GLY A 216 12.50 3.12 10.07
N PHE A 217 12.59 1.83 9.74
CA PHE A 217 12.28 0.71 10.64
C PHE A 217 13.48 0.40 11.52
N ASP A 218 13.25 0.10 12.80
CA ASP A 218 14.30 -0.36 13.68
C ASP A 218 14.76 -1.78 13.28
N GLN A 219 16.03 -1.88 12.89
CA GLN A 219 16.65 -3.13 12.43
C GLN A 219 17.12 -4.03 13.57
N GLU A 220 17.18 -3.51 14.80
CA GLU A 220 17.55 -4.29 15.99
C GLU A 220 16.40 -5.16 16.49
N LEU A 221 15.16 -4.83 16.08
CA LEU A 221 13.98 -5.62 16.37
C LEU A 221 13.95 -6.88 15.50
N ILE A 222 14.52 -7.95 16.03
CA ILE A 222 14.52 -9.26 15.40
C ILE A 222 13.24 -9.99 15.81
N GLY A 223 12.43 -10.38 14.82
CA GLY A 223 11.21 -11.15 15.05
C GLY A 223 10.02 -10.66 14.25
N TYR A 224 8.93 -11.41 14.31
CA TYR A 224 7.74 -11.14 13.53
C TYR A 224 6.83 -10.11 14.20
N GLY A 225 6.56 -8.98 13.53
CA GLY A 225 5.51 -8.03 13.89
C GLY A 225 5.91 -6.95 14.90
N TYR A 226 7.13 -6.94 15.42
CA TYR A 226 7.59 -5.88 16.32
C TYR A 226 8.02 -4.63 15.57
N GLU A 227 8.55 -4.77 14.35
CA GLU A 227 9.01 -3.67 13.50
C GLU A 227 7.89 -2.72 13.06
N ASP A 228 6.66 -3.25 12.96
CA ASP A 228 5.49 -2.45 12.61
C ASP A 228 4.98 -1.62 13.79
N PHE A 229 5.19 -2.13 15.02
CA PHE A 229 4.73 -1.44 16.24
C PHE A 229 5.62 -0.28 16.65
N ASP A 230 6.91 -0.39 16.40
CA ASP A 230 7.88 0.62 16.79
C ASP A 230 7.78 1.89 15.92
N LEU A 231 7.22 1.76 14.73
CA LEU A 231 7.08 2.87 13.78
C LEU A 231 5.96 3.86 14.19
N PHE A 232 5.05 3.49 15.10
CA PHE A 232 3.85 4.24 15.51
C PHE A 232 3.81 4.52 17.01
#